data_bcaeca05ca8c73bbe8b0f6cd61edee6c
#
_entry.id   bcaeca05ca8c73bbe8b0f6cd61edee6c
#
_cell.length_a   1.000
_cell.length_b   1.000
_cell.length_c   1.000
_cell.angle_alpha   90.00
_cell.angle_beta   90.00
_cell.angle_gamma   90.00
#
_symmetry.space_group_name_H-M   'P 1'
#
loop_
_entity.id
_entity.type
_entity.pdbx_description
1 polymer ?
#
loop_
_entity_poly.entity_id
_entity_poly.type
_entity_poly.pdbx_seq_one_letter_code
_entity_poly.pdbx_strand_id
1 'polypeptide(L)'
;MKKIIIENVKTLVFAFLIALFIRSFFFQPFYIPSSSMEENLLVGDRLFVSKFTYGYSKHSLPFSPNISDKRIFFSSPDRGDVIVFKTPEDNDTDYIKRLIGLPGDKLQMINSVLHINNKPIKREFVKNDVVLCGGDKKKSKFYLETLPNGKSYIAAYSEKNSSKDTDVYLIPQNKFFFMGDNRDCSQDSRYLSSVGYVDKINLVGKAQILFFSNNEEIGNLFTFWKWHESIRFNRILKFIK
;
A
#
# COMPACT_ATOMS: atom_id res chain seq x y z
N MET A 1 -34.77 7.66 -33.67
CA MET A 1 -33.81 6.66 -33.17
C MET A 1 -32.34 7.10 -33.30
N LYS A 2 -31.80 7.40 -34.51
CA LYS A 2 -30.37 7.79 -34.67
C LYS A 2 -29.93 8.97 -33.78
N LYS A 3 -30.74 10.03 -33.62
CA LYS A 3 -30.42 11.20 -32.82
C LYS A 3 -30.26 10.84 -31.31
N ILE A 4 -31.17 10.02 -30.79
CA ILE A 4 -31.13 9.55 -29.38
C ILE A 4 -29.89 8.68 -29.14
N ILE A 5 -29.54 7.78 -30.10
CA ILE A 5 -28.34 6.96 -30.00
C ILE A 5 -27.09 7.84 -29.96
N ILE A 6 -26.99 8.85 -30.81
CA ILE A 6 -25.86 9.78 -30.87
C ILE A 6 -25.73 10.57 -29.54
N GLU A 7 -26.84 11.06 -29.00
CA GLU A 7 -26.83 11.78 -27.71
C GLU A 7 -26.38 10.87 -26.55
N ASN A 8 -26.90 9.64 -26.50
CA ASN A 8 -26.48 8.67 -25.48
C ASN A 8 -24.96 8.32 -25.59
N VAL A 9 -24.47 8.11 -26.83
CA VAL A 9 -23.04 7.85 -27.07
C VAL A 9 -22.18 9.05 -26.61
N LYS A 10 -22.58 10.29 -26.95
CA LYS A 10 -21.88 11.49 -26.47
C LYS A 10 -21.83 11.55 -24.95
N THR A 11 -22.95 11.28 -24.29
CA THR A 11 -23.03 11.28 -22.82
C THR A 11 -22.09 10.23 -22.21
N LEU A 12 -22.07 9.01 -22.76
CA LEU A 12 -21.17 7.94 -22.30
C LEU A 12 -19.70 8.31 -22.52
N VAL A 13 -19.35 8.85 -23.67
CA VAL A 13 -17.98 9.31 -23.97
C VAL A 13 -17.56 10.41 -22.98
N PHE A 14 -18.44 11.39 -22.74
CA PHE A 14 -18.13 12.48 -21.82
C PHE A 14 -17.97 11.98 -20.37
N ALA A 15 -18.88 11.10 -19.93
CA ALA A 15 -18.76 10.47 -18.59
C ALA A 15 -17.47 9.65 -18.47
N PHE A 16 -17.07 8.92 -19.50
CA PHE A 16 -15.81 8.17 -19.53
C PHE A 16 -14.60 9.09 -19.44
N LEU A 17 -14.58 10.21 -20.18
CA LEU A 17 -13.49 11.19 -20.13
C LEU A 17 -13.37 11.84 -18.75
N ILE A 18 -14.50 12.17 -18.10
CA ILE A 18 -14.51 12.69 -16.73
C ILE A 18 -13.95 11.64 -15.75
N ALA A 19 -14.41 10.40 -15.84
CA ALA A 19 -13.93 9.32 -14.98
C ALA A 19 -12.41 9.09 -15.17
N LEU A 20 -11.94 9.11 -16.42
CA LEU A 20 -10.54 8.99 -16.78
C LEU A 20 -9.71 10.16 -16.18
N PHE A 21 -10.23 11.38 -16.27
CA PHE A 21 -9.60 12.56 -15.71
C PHE A 21 -9.48 12.46 -14.18
N ILE A 22 -10.58 12.12 -13.49
CA ILE A 22 -10.59 11.94 -12.03
C ILE A 22 -9.59 10.85 -11.63
N ARG A 23 -9.60 9.70 -12.29
CA ARG A 23 -8.68 8.58 -12.02
C ARG A 23 -7.22 8.96 -12.23
N SER A 24 -6.91 9.79 -13.22
CA SER A 24 -5.53 10.17 -13.57
C SER A 24 -4.97 11.24 -12.63
N PHE A 25 -5.79 12.20 -12.21
CA PHE A 25 -5.30 13.39 -11.53
C PHE A 25 -5.70 13.48 -10.05
N PHE A 26 -6.75 12.77 -9.62
CA PHE A 26 -7.26 12.89 -8.25
C PHE A 26 -7.16 11.56 -7.49
N PHE A 27 -8.15 10.72 -7.63
CA PHE A 27 -8.29 9.50 -6.83
C PHE A 27 -8.46 8.27 -7.70
N GLN A 28 -7.67 7.26 -7.41
CA GLN A 28 -7.79 5.94 -8.03
C GLN A 28 -8.23 4.92 -6.98
N PRO A 29 -9.29 4.12 -7.27
CA PRO A 29 -9.65 3.00 -6.41
C PRO A 29 -8.64 1.86 -6.58
N PHE A 30 -8.29 1.22 -5.46
CA PHE A 30 -7.47 0.02 -5.40
C PHE A 30 -8.14 -1.05 -4.54
N TYR A 31 -7.89 -2.29 -4.88
CA TYR A 31 -8.29 -3.49 -4.15
C TYR A 31 -7.08 -4.12 -3.48
N ILE A 32 -7.26 -4.67 -2.27
CA ILE A 32 -6.21 -5.35 -1.51
C ILE A 32 -6.33 -6.87 -1.69
N PRO A 33 -5.47 -7.48 -2.52
CA PRO A 33 -5.53 -8.92 -2.78
C PRO A 33 -4.68 -9.75 -1.82
N SER A 34 -3.80 -9.13 -1.03
CA SER A 34 -2.82 -9.84 -0.20
C SER A 34 -2.81 -9.37 1.24
N SER A 35 -2.36 -10.24 2.13
CA SER A 35 -2.26 -10.00 3.56
C SER A 35 -0.99 -9.29 4.01
N SER A 36 -0.16 -8.78 3.08
CA SER A 36 1.14 -8.19 3.41
C SER A 36 1.08 -6.90 4.26
N MET A 37 -0.09 -6.27 4.33
CA MET A 37 -0.36 -5.07 5.14
C MET A 37 -1.35 -5.34 6.29
N GLU A 38 -1.62 -6.62 6.57
CA GLU A 38 -2.44 -7.03 7.71
C GLU A 38 -1.69 -6.66 9.02
N GLU A 39 -2.30 -6.09 10.00
CA GLU A 39 -3.68 -5.86 10.41
C GLU A 39 -4.30 -4.55 9.86
N ASN A 40 -3.50 -3.65 9.33
CA ASN A 40 -3.99 -2.32 8.94
C ASN A 40 -4.86 -2.36 7.67
N LEU A 41 -4.46 -3.17 6.68
CA LEU A 41 -5.24 -3.43 5.48
C LEU A 41 -5.48 -4.94 5.36
N LEU A 42 -6.74 -5.33 5.22
CA LEU A 42 -7.15 -6.73 5.10
C LEU A 42 -7.43 -7.09 3.63
N VAL A 43 -7.25 -8.36 3.30
CA VAL A 43 -7.71 -8.89 2.01
C VAL A 43 -9.20 -8.60 1.82
N GLY A 44 -9.57 -8.05 0.67
CA GLY A 44 -10.94 -7.61 0.37
C GLY A 44 -11.24 -6.15 0.69
N ASP A 45 -10.29 -5.39 1.26
CA ASP A 45 -10.40 -3.95 1.40
C ASP A 45 -10.33 -3.25 0.04
N ARG A 46 -11.13 -2.20 -0.14
CA ARG A 46 -11.07 -1.29 -1.28
C ARG A 46 -10.85 0.13 -0.78
N LEU A 47 -9.86 0.80 -1.35
CA LEU A 47 -9.41 2.10 -0.87
C LEU A 47 -9.20 3.09 -2.00
N PHE A 48 -9.25 4.37 -1.67
CA PHE A 48 -8.86 5.44 -2.57
C PHE A 48 -7.43 5.88 -2.32
N VAL A 49 -6.70 6.02 -3.43
CA VAL A 49 -5.33 6.52 -3.47
C VAL A 49 -5.31 7.89 -4.13
N SER A 50 -4.80 8.90 -3.42
CA SER A 50 -4.63 10.25 -3.96
C SER A 50 -3.34 10.35 -4.75
N LYS A 51 -3.44 10.71 -6.02
CA LYS A 51 -2.28 10.86 -6.91
C LYS A 51 -1.57 12.19 -6.76
N PHE A 52 -2.31 13.25 -6.50
CA PHE A 52 -1.79 14.61 -6.35
C PHE A 52 -0.88 14.79 -5.13
N THR A 53 -0.97 13.90 -4.13
CA THR A 53 -0.21 14.05 -2.87
C THR A 53 1.29 14.10 -3.08
N TYR A 54 1.82 13.32 -4.03
CA TYR A 54 3.27 13.29 -4.31
C TYR A 54 3.61 13.83 -5.70
N GLY A 55 2.68 14.50 -6.38
CA GLY A 55 2.81 14.94 -7.75
C GLY A 55 2.63 13.81 -8.76
N TYR A 56 2.92 14.08 -10.03
CA TYR A 56 2.54 13.20 -11.15
C TYR A 56 3.76 12.63 -11.87
N SER A 57 3.66 11.38 -12.26
CA SER A 57 4.60 10.67 -13.13
C SER A 57 3.85 9.92 -14.23
N LYS A 58 4.57 9.24 -15.11
CA LYS A 58 3.96 8.35 -16.11
C LYS A 58 2.97 7.35 -15.49
N HIS A 59 3.23 6.90 -14.24
CA HIS A 59 2.36 5.98 -13.49
C HIS A 59 1.09 6.63 -12.92
N SER A 60 0.92 7.93 -13.07
CA SER A 60 -0.35 8.61 -12.78
C SER A 60 -1.39 8.37 -13.87
N LEU A 61 -0.96 8.11 -15.09
CA LEU A 61 -1.81 7.85 -16.24
C LEU A 61 -2.12 6.35 -16.39
N PRO A 62 -3.25 5.97 -16.99
CA PRO A 62 -3.54 4.60 -17.33
C PRO A 62 -2.44 4.01 -18.23
N PHE A 63 -2.13 2.72 -18.01
CA PHE A 63 -1.13 1.96 -18.75
C PHE A 63 0.31 2.50 -18.66
N SER A 64 0.58 3.45 -17.77
CA SER A 64 1.93 4.00 -17.51
C SER A 64 2.70 4.34 -18.81
N PRO A 65 2.16 5.18 -19.72
CA PRO A 65 2.76 5.42 -21.03
C PRO A 65 4.16 6.01 -20.87
N ASN A 66 5.10 5.57 -21.71
CA ASN A 66 6.50 6.01 -21.61
C ASN A 66 6.71 7.40 -22.24
N ILE A 67 6.08 8.42 -21.64
CA ILE A 67 6.12 9.81 -22.12
C ILE A 67 7.20 10.65 -21.41
N SER A 68 7.58 10.29 -20.19
CA SER A 68 8.59 11.02 -19.40
C SER A 68 9.07 10.19 -18.22
N ASP A 69 10.36 10.24 -17.94
CA ASP A 69 10.96 9.66 -16.74
C ASP A 69 11.11 10.69 -15.61
N LYS A 70 10.40 11.83 -15.71
CA LYS A 70 10.38 12.86 -14.68
C LYS A 70 9.06 12.86 -13.93
N ARG A 71 9.13 13.22 -12.65
CA ARG A 71 7.96 13.51 -11.82
C ARG A 71 7.79 15.03 -11.72
N ILE A 72 6.58 15.53 -11.98
CA ILE A 72 6.24 16.96 -11.88
C ILE A 72 5.50 17.23 -10.55
N PHE A 73 5.67 18.42 -10.01
CA PHE A 73 5.07 18.86 -8.72
C PHE A 73 5.38 17.88 -7.56
N PHE A 74 6.61 17.37 -7.52
CA PHE A 74 7.00 16.39 -6.50
C PHE A 74 6.94 16.99 -5.10
N SER A 75 6.18 16.34 -4.22
CA SER A 75 6.20 16.51 -2.77
C SER A 75 6.75 15.25 -2.13
N SER A 76 7.69 15.40 -1.23
CA SER A 76 8.30 14.24 -0.54
C SER A 76 7.29 13.55 0.35
N PRO A 77 7.19 12.22 0.29
CA PRO A 77 6.33 11.47 1.21
C PRO A 77 6.89 11.49 2.63
N ASP A 78 6.01 11.41 3.60
CA ASP A 78 6.36 11.29 5.01
C ASP A 78 6.60 9.84 5.40
N ARG A 79 7.58 9.63 6.30
CA ARG A 79 7.76 8.33 6.94
C ARG A 79 6.47 7.88 7.63
N GLY A 80 6.08 6.62 7.41
CA GLY A 80 4.85 6.02 7.92
C GLY A 80 3.65 6.11 6.97
N ASP A 81 3.75 6.87 5.86
CA ASP A 81 2.70 6.88 4.85
C ASP A 81 2.53 5.51 4.21
N VAL A 82 1.29 5.10 3.99
CA VAL A 82 0.95 3.90 3.20
C VAL A 82 0.80 4.31 1.75
N ILE A 83 1.64 3.75 0.88
CA ILE A 83 1.83 4.22 -0.50
C ILE A 83 1.65 3.08 -1.48
N VAL A 84 0.92 3.37 -2.57
CA VAL A 84 0.92 2.52 -3.76
C VAL A 84 2.05 2.97 -4.68
N PHE A 85 2.83 2.01 -5.14
CA PHE A 85 3.95 2.23 -6.07
C PHE A 85 4.07 1.09 -7.07
N LYS A 86 4.66 1.36 -8.22
CA LYS A 86 5.08 0.34 -9.19
C LYS A 86 6.37 -0.33 -8.73
N THR A 87 6.45 -1.66 -8.77
CA THR A 87 7.69 -2.37 -8.39
C THR A 87 8.83 -1.98 -9.33
N PRO A 88 10.04 -1.79 -8.81
CA PRO A 88 11.21 -1.54 -9.65
C PRO A 88 11.57 -2.71 -10.56
N GLU A 89 11.15 -3.93 -10.23
CA GLU A 89 11.45 -5.15 -10.96
C GLU A 89 10.87 -5.13 -12.38
N ASP A 90 9.60 -4.73 -12.52
CA ASP A 90 8.87 -4.74 -13.80
C ASP A 90 8.31 -3.38 -14.20
N ASN A 91 8.25 -2.40 -13.29
CA ASN A 91 7.61 -1.09 -13.44
C ASN A 91 6.13 -1.15 -13.85
N ASP A 92 5.47 -2.28 -13.61
CA ASP A 92 4.08 -2.52 -13.99
C ASP A 92 3.19 -2.99 -12.82
N THR A 93 3.70 -3.87 -11.96
CA THR A 93 2.96 -4.42 -10.82
C THR A 93 2.80 -3.38 -9.71
N ASP A 94 1.54 -3.17 -9.28
CA ASP A 94 1.23 -2.27 -8.16
C ASP A 94 1.44 -2.97 -6.82
N TYR A 95 2.27 -2.38 -5.96
CA TYR A 95 2.43 -2.76 -4.57
C TYR A 95 1.91 -1.67 -3.65
N ILE A 96 1.38 -2.08 -2.50
CA ILE A 96 1.02 -1.18 -1.41
C ILE A 96 1.81 -1.57 -0.16
N LYS A 97 2.59 -0.64 0.37
CA LYS A 97 3.43 -0.83 1.56
C LYS A 97 3.55 0.45 2.37
N ARG A 98 4.08 0.32 3.57
CA ARG A 98 4.38 1.46 4.44
C ARG A 98 5.78 1.99 4.16
N LEU A 99 5.90 3.30 4.01
CA LEU A 99 7.18 3.98 3.88
C LEU A 99 7.92 3.99 5.23
N ILE A 100 9.02 3.26 5.29
CA ILE A 100 9.84 3.15 6.50
C ILE A 100 11.11 3.97 6.39
N GLY A 101 11.79 3.92 5.28
CA GLY A 101 13.07 4.61 5.08
C GLY A 101 13.02 5.71 4.04
N LEU A 102 13.64 6.83 4.39
CA LEU A 102 13.80 8.01 3.54
C LEU A 102 15.21 8.05 2.95
N PRO A 103 15.45 8.84 1.88
CA PRO A 103 16.79 9.02 1.32
C PRO A 103 17.82 9.38 2.38
N GLY A 104 18.95 8.67 2.40
CA GLY A 104 20.04 8.85 3.35
C GLY A 104 19.90 8.07 4.66
N ASP A 105 18.76 7.43 4.93
CA ASP A 105 18.61 6.61 6.12
C ASP A 105 19.43 5.33 6.08
N LYS A 106 19.79 4.86 7.26
CA LYS A 106 20.35 3.54 7.54
C LYS A 106 19.30 2.70 8.27
N LEU A 107 18.89 1.59 7.68
CA LEU A 107 17.91 0.66 8.27
C LEU A 107 18.54 -0.69 8.56
N GLN A 108 18.10 -1.33 9.63
CA GLN A 108 18.49 -2.69 9.97
C GLN A 108 17.42 -3.32 10.87
N MET A 109 17.16 -4.61 10.69
CA MET A 109 16.47 -5.41 11.69
C MET A 109 17.52 -6.05 12.60
N ILE A 110 17.36 -5.90 13.91
CA ILE A 110 18.20 -6.55 14.92
C ILE A 110 17.27 -7.17 15.97
N ASN A 111 17.36 -8.49 16.17
CA ASN A 111 16.48 -9.24 17.08
C ASN A 111 14.98 -8.92 16.82
N SER A 112 14.57 -8.88 15.57
CA SER A 112 13.21 -8.52 15.12
C SER A 112 12.76 -7.10 15.49
N VAL A 113 13.67 -6.20 15.87
CA VAL A 113 13.39 -4.79 16.12
C VAL A 113 13.96 -3.96 14.97
N LEU A 114 13.13 -3.11 14.40
CA LEU A 114 13.56 -2.17 13.37
C LEU A 114 14.44 -1.07 14.00
N HIS A 115 15.61 -0.88 13.43
CA HIS A 115 16.52 0.22 13.76
C HIS A 115 16.57 1.20 12.60
N ILE A 116 16.42 2.48 12.91
CA ILE A 116 16.54 3.59 11.96
C ILE A 116 17.67 4.49 12.44
N ASN A 117 18.70 4.66 11.61
CA ASN A 117 19.89 5.46 11.95
C ASN A 117 20.55 5.02 13.27
N ASN A 118 20.71 3.69 13.41
CA ASN A 118 21.27 3.00 14.59
C ASN A 118 20.42 3.11 15.88
N LYS A 119 19.21 3.65 15.82
CA LYS A 119 18.30 3.74 16.97
C LYS A 119 17.14 2.77 16.80
N PRO A 120 16.84 1.92 17.80
CA PRO A 120 15.65 1.07 17.75
C PRO A 120 14.39 1.95 17.77
N ILE A 121 13.37 1.57 17.00
CA ILE A 121 12.06 2.22 17.12
C ILE A 121 11.38 1.75 18.43
N LYS A 122 10.53 2.61 18.98
CA LYS A 122 9.69 2.26 20.12
C LYS A 122 8.67 1.20 19.66
N ARG A 123 8.56 0.12 20.45
CA ARG A 123 7.68 -1.01 20.16
C ARG A 123 6.99 -1.49 21.43
N GLU A 124 5.66 -1.56 21.42
CA GLU A 124 4.83 -2.03 22.52
C GLU A 124 4.04 -3.26 22.11
N PHE A 125 4.08 -4.33 22.90
CA PHE A 125 3.31 -5.53 22.63
C PHE A 125 1.81 -5.25 22.78
N VAL A 126 1.00 -5.71 21.80
CA VAL A 126 -0.45 -5.51 21.77
C VAL A 126 -1.20 -6.81 22.04
N LYS A 127 -0.96 -7.83 21.21
CA LYS A 127 -1.67 -9.13 21.30
C LYS A 127 -0.90 -10.24 20.60
N ASN A 128 -1.28 -11.48 20.92
CA ASN A 128 -1.00 -12.63 20.06
C ASN A 128 -2.27 -12.95 19.27
N ASP A 129 -2.13 -13.16 17.98
CA ASP A 129 -3.25 -13.49 17.09
C ASP A 129 -2.72 -14.23 15.86
N VAL A 130 -3.59 -14.49 14.92
CA VAL A 130 -3.28 -15.19 13.67
C VAL A 130 -3.36 -14.23 12.52
N VAL A 131 -2.38 -14.28 11.62
CA VAL A 131 -2.40 -13.56 10.33
C VAL A 131 -2.49 -14.53 9.17
N LEU A 132 -3.03 -14.07 8.05
CA LEU A 132 -2.96 -14.79 6.79
C LEU A 132 -1.57 -14.59 6.16
N CYS A 133 -1.01 -15.65 5.59
CA CYS A 133 0.27 -15.65 4.92
C CYS A 133 0.25 -16.61 3.74
N GLY A 134 -0.02 -16.10 2.53
CA GLY A 134 -0.12 -16.93 1.34
C GLY A 134 -1.26 -17.95 1.37
N GLY A 135 -2.34 -17.65 2.11
CA GLY A 135 -3.47 -18.56 2.34
C GLY A 135 -3.39 -19.36 3.65
N ASP A 136 -2.20 -19.47 4.26
CA ASP A 136 -2.02 -20.18 5.53
C ASP A 136 -2.23 -19.24 6.72
N LYS A 137 -2.75 -19.79 7.82
CA LYS A 137 -2.87 -19.08 9.10
C LYS A 137 -1.61 -19.26 9.92
N LYS A 138 -0.92 -18.14 10.26
CA LYS A 138 0.30 -18.16 11.09
C LYS A 138 0.09 -17.42 12.39
N LYS A 139 0.48 -18.07 13.50
CA LYS A 139 0.53 -17.40 14.81
C LYS A 139 1.55 -16.27 14.78
N SER A 140 1.14 -15.10 15.21
CA SER A 140 1.94 -13.88 15.15
C SER A 140 1.76 -13.02 16.40
N LYS A 141 2.83 -12.28 16.72
CA LYS A 141 2.83 -11.26 17.77
C LYS A 141 2.63 -9.90 17.12
N PHE A 142 1.70 -9.13 17.66
CA PHE A 142 1.37 -7.80 17.17
C PHE A 142 1.98 -6.76 18.09
N TYR A 143 2.63 -5.79 17.48
CA TYR A 143 3.26 -4.68 18.19
C TYR A 143 2.78 -3.34 17.64
N LEU A 144 2.54 -2.39 18.53
CA LEU A 144 2.41 -0.99 18.18
C LEU A 144 3.81 -0.42 18.00
N GLU A 145 4.20 -0.15 16.78
CA GLU A 145 5.48 0.46 16.44
C GLU A 145 5.32 1.97 16.25
N THR A 146 6.20 2.75 16.87
CA THR A 146 6.22 4.20 16.76
C THR A 146 7.49 4.64 16.06
N LEU A 147 7.31 5.29 14.91
CA LEU A 147 8.38 5.83 14.09
C LEU A 147 8.97 7.11 14.70
N PRO A 148 10.19 7.54 14.29
CA PRO A 148 10.83 8.75 14.81
C PRO A 148 10.02 10.05 14.69
N ASN A 149 9.10 10.12 13.72
CA ASN A 149 8.20 11.26 13.53
C ASN A 149 6.89 11.19 14.35
N GLY A 150 6.77 10.19 15.25
CA GLY A 150 5.61 10.00 16.13
C GLY A 150 4.44 9.23 15.52
N LYS A 151 4.45 8.91 14.24
CA LYS A 151 3.42 8.06 13.62
C LYS A 151 3.53 6.64 14.16
N SER A 152 2.39 6.05 14.53
CA SER A 152 2.31 4.69 15.06
C SER A 152 1.38 3.82 14.23
N TYR A 153 1.70 2.54 14.13
CA TYR A 153 0.93 1.53 13.40
C TYR A 153 1.14 0.14 14.03
N ILE A 154 0.22 -0.78 13.73
CA ILE A 154 0.36 -2.17 14.16
C ILE A 154 1.21 -2.94 13.15
N ALA A 155 2.25 -3.63 13.64
CA ALA A 155 3.05 -4.55 12.86
C ALA A 155 2.95 -5.97 13.42
N ALA A 156 2.78 -6.96 12.52
CA ALA A 156 2.69 -8.37 12.87
C ALA A 156 4.00 -9.10 12.56
N TYR A 157 4.44 -9.92 13.51
CA TYR A 157 5.65 -10.73 13.43
C TYR A 157 5.30 -12.20 13.71
N SER A 158 5.62 -13.09 12.80
CA SER A 158 5.45 -14.53 12.98
C SER A 158 6.33 -15.04 14.13
N GLU A 159 5.86 -16.03 14.87
CA GLU A 159 6.67 -16.72 15.88
C GLU A 159 7.91 -17.40 15.28
N LYS A 160 7.81 -17.87 14.03
CA LYS A 160 8.92 -18.43 13.24
C LYS A 160 9.51 -17.32 12.33
N ASN A 161 9.97 -16.24 12.95
CA ASN A 161 10.45 -15.06 12.25
C ASN A 161 11.68 -15.36 11.38
N SER A 162 11.53 -15.23 10.07
CA SER A 162 12.61 -15.39 9.08
C SER A 162 13.44 -14.12 8.89
N SER A 163 12.91 -12.96 9.26
CA SER A 163 13.56 -11.64 9.10
C SER A 163 14.00 -11.05 10.43
N LYS A 164 14.51 -11.92 11.34
CA LYS A 164 14.93 -11.52 12.68
C LYS A 164 16.10 -10.54 12.66
N ASP A 165 17.09 -10.84 11.85
CA ASP A 165 18.28 -10.04 11.67
C ASP A 165 18.52 -9.86 10.17
N THR A 166 18.91 -8.65 9.75
CA THR A 166 19.20 -8.33 8.35
C THR A 166 20.55 -7.63 8.21
N ASP A 167 21.04 -7.59 6.99
CA ASP A 167 22.10 -6.67 6.62
C ASP A 167 21.62 -5.21 6.78
N VAL A 168 22.58 -4.31 6.71
CA VAL A 168 22.34 -2.88 6.76
C VAL A 168 21.89 -2.39 5.40
N TYR A 169 20.73 -1.73 5.35
CA TYR A 169 20.23 -1.05 4.16
C TYR A 169 20.57 0.44 4.24
N LEU A 170 21.43 0.91 3.34
CA LEU A 170 21.72 2.33 3.14
C LEU A 170 20.88 2.84 2.00
N ILE A 171 19.96 3.77 2.28
CA ILE A 171 18.98 4.22 1.29
C ILE A 171 19.60 5.28 0.40
N PRO A 172 19.71 5.05 -0.92
CA PRO A 172 20.29 6.01 -1.85
C PRO A 172 19.44 7.28 -1.95
N GLN A 173 20.04 8.37 -2.43
CA GLN A 173 19.31 9.60 -2.74
C GLN A 173 18.20 9.35 -3.78
N ASN A 174 17.05 10.01 -3.62
CA ASN A 174 15.84 9.85 -4.44
C ASN A 174 15.19 8.45 -4.39
N LYS A 175 15.61 7.58 -3.49
CA LYS A 175 15.03 6.25 -3.27
C LYS A 175 14.34 6.18 -1.92
N PHE A 176 13.38 5.27 -1.83
CA PHE A 176 12.57 5.02 -0.64
C PHE A 176 12.60 3.54 -0.29
N PHE A 177 12.42 3.23 1.00
CA PHE A 177 12.40 1.87 1.51
C PHE A 177 11.04 1.57 2.16
N PHE A 178 10.37 0.58 1.64
CA PHE A 178 9.03 0.19 2.02
C PHE A 178 9.02 -1.14 2.75
N MET A 179 8.17 -1.28 3.77
CA MET A 179 7.93 -2.56 4.45
C MET A 179 6.43 -2.83 4.55
N GLY A 180 6.06 -4.11 4.51
CA GLY A 180 4.72 -4.52 4.86
C GLY A 180 4.50 -4.52 6.35
N ASP A 181 3.29 -4.22 6.79
CA ASP A 181 2.93 -4.26 8.21
C ASP A 181 2.86 -5.70 8.74
N ASN A 182 2.53 -6.68 7.88
CA ASN A 182 2.72 -8.10 8.14
C ASN A 182 4.15 -8.50 7.76
N ARG A 183 5.08 -8.32 8.68
CA ARG A 183 6.53 -8.35 8.50
C ARG A 183 7.06 -9.62 7.84
N ASP A 184 6.60 -10.77 8.26
CA ASP A 184 7.10 -12.06 7.76
C ASP A 184 6.33 -12.58 6.54
N CYS A 185 5.24 -11.92 6.17
CA CYS A 185 4.39 -12.27 5.04
C CYS A 185 4.34 -11.17 4.00
N SER A 186 5.40 -10.37 3.91
CA SER A 186 5.52 -9.27 2.96
C SER A 186 6.77 -9.42 2.09
N GLN A 187 6.56 -9.45 0.79
CA GLN A 187 7.63 -9.20 -0.18
C GLN A 187 7.72 -7.67 -0.32
N ASP A 188 8.85 -7.10 0.14
CA ASP A 188 9.03 -5.66 0.22
C ASP A 188 10.50 -5.27 0.02
N SER A 189 10.88 -4.03 0.35
CA SER A 189 12.22 -3.50 0.07
C SER A 189 13.37 -4.26 0.74
N ARG A 190 13.09 -5.12 1.72
CA ARG A 190 14.11 -6.02 2.30
C ARG A 190 14.64 -7.05 1.30
N TYR A 191 13.87 -7.34 0.26
CA TYR A 191 14.25 -8.23 -0.84
C TYR A 191 14.81 -7.38 -1.99
N LEU A 192 16.13 -7.13 -1.96
CA LEU A 192 16.80 -6.23 -2.89
C LEU A 192 16.74 -6.70 -4.36
N SER A 193 16.59 -8.00 -4.58
CA SER A 193 16.50 -8.59 -5.93
C SER A 193 15.11 -8.47 -6.57
N SER A 194 14.08 -8.12 -5.80
CA SER A 194 12.72 -7.98 -6.33
C SER A 194 12.18 -6.55 -6.14
N VAL A 195 11.85 -6.14 -4.92
CA VAL A 195 11.33 -4.79 -4.67
C VAL A 195 12.46 -3.79 -4.47
N GLY A 196 13.40 -4.08 -3.56
CA GLY A 196 14.55 -3.24 -3.27
C GLY A 196 14.19 -1.77 -2.98
N TYR A 197 15.09 -0.87 -3.39
CA TYR A 197 14.90 0.57 -3.24
C TYR A 197 14.00 1.13 -4.34
N VAL A 198 12.88 1.74 -3.96
CA VAL A 198 11.87 2.30 -4.87
C VAL A 198 12.21 3.73 -5.24
N ASP A 199 12.31 4.04 -6.52
CA ASP A 199 12.54 5.40 -7.00
C ASP A 199 11.27 6.27 -6.85
N LYS A 200 11.49 7.58 -6.68
CA LYS A 200 10.38 8.55 -6.63
C LYS A 200 9.46 8.51 -7.86
N ILE A 201 9.98 8.12 -9.02
CA ILE A 201 9.18 8.01 -10.26
C ILE A 201 8.11 6.92 -10.14
N ASN A 202 8.40 5.85 -9.41
CA ASN A 202 7.54 4.69 -9.23
C ASN A 202 6.35 4.93 -8.29
N LEU A 203 6.37 6.01 -7.50
CA LEU A 203 5.25 6.29 -6.59
C LEU A 203 3.98 6.57 -7.39
N VAL A 204 2.89 5.88 -7.07
CA VAL A 204 1.56 6.10 -7.67
C VAL A 204 0.76 7.10 -6.85
N GLY A 205 0.69 6.93 -5.53
CA GLY A 205 -0.01 7.86 -4.64
C GLY A 205 -0.16 7.34 -3.22
N LYS A 206 -0.75 8.17 -2.36
CA LYS A 206 -1.00 7.90 -0.94
C LYS A 206 -2.34 7.23 -0.75
N ALA A 207 -2.38 6.12 -0.04
CA ALA A 207 -3.61 5.48 0.43
C ALA A 207 -4.28 6.39 1.47
N GLN A 208 -5.55 6.75 1.26
CA GLN A 208 -6.24 7.74 2.08
C GLN A 208 -7.35 7.13 2.95
N ILE A 209 -8.29 6.46 2.31
CA ILE A 209 -9.52 6.02 2.96
C ILE A 209 -9.99 4.68 2.38
N LEU A 210 -10.45 3.80 3.25
CA LEU A 210 -11.19 2.60 2.88
C LEU A 210 -12.62 2.99 2.54
N PHE A 211 -13.09 2.73 1.33
CA PHE A 211 -14.47 3.01 0.95
C PHE A 211 -15.36 1.76 0.99
N PHE A 212 -14.78 0.57 0.97
CA PHE A 212 -15.49 -0.69 1.08
C PHE A 212 -14.57 -1.79 1.62
N SER A 213 -15.13 -2.77 2.32
CA SER A 213 -14.41 -3.93 2.85
C SER A 213 -15.30 -5.15 2.86
N ASN A 214 -14.83 -6.25 2.26
CA ASN A 214 -15.57 -7.50 2.18
C ASN A 214 -14.67 -8.69 2.49
N ASN A 215 -15.18 -9.67 3.25
CA ASN A 215 -14.54 -10.97 3.39
C ASN A 215 -15.01 -11.91 2.28
N GLU A 216 -14.20 -12.12 1.27
CA GLU A 216 -14.54 -12.92 0.09
C GLU A 216 -14.64 -14.43 0.40
N GLU A 217 -14.06 -14.90 1.51
CA GLU A 217 -14.23 -16.28 1.99
C GLU A 217 -15.67 -16.55 2.48
N ILE A 218 -16.36 -15.51 3.01
CA ILE A 218 -17.74 -15.61 3.51
C ILE A 218 -18.73 -15.37 2.38
N GLY A 219 -18.50 -14.34 1.55
CA GLY A 219 -19.41 -13.98 0.48
C GLY A 219 -18.81 -13.03 -0.54
N ASN A 220 -19.34 -13.10 -1.76
CA ASN A 220 -18.94 -12.25 -2.88
C ASN A 220 -20.12 -11.42 -3.42
N LEU A 221 -19.91 -10.71 -4.51
CA LEU A 221 -20.92 -9.82 -5.09
C LEU A 221 -22.24 -10.54 -5.45
N PHE A 222 -22.17 -11.81 -5.83
CA PHE A 222 -23.33 -12.62 -6.25
C PHE A 222 -24.05 -13.31 -5.10
N THR A 223 -23.45 -13.37 -3.90
CA THR A 223 -24.04 -13.96 -2.70
C THR A 223 -24.64 -12.89 -1.80
N PHE A 224 -25.57 -12.08 -2.33
CA PHE A 224 -26.15 -10.91 -1.64
C PHE A 224 -26.80 -11.26 -0.28
N TRP A 225 -27.31 -12.48 -0.11
CA TRP A 225 -27.86 -12.97 1.17
C TRP A 225 -26.82 -13.13 2.28
N LYS A 226 -25.52 -13.18 1.93
CA LYS A 226 -24.41 -13.24 2.89
C LYS A 226 -23.73 -11.88 3.13
N TRP A 227 -24.20 -10.81 2.52
CA TRP A 227 -23.54 -9.50 2.63
C TRP A 227 -23.48 -8.98 4.06
N HIS A 228 -24.50 -9.27 4.88
CA HIS A 228 -24.54 -8.86 6.28
C HIS A 228 -23.42 -9.49 7.13
N GLU A 229 -22.90 -10.68 6.73
CA GLU A 229 -21.78 -11.36 7.39
C GLU A 229 -20.44 -11.02 6.74
N SER A 230 -20.43 -10.83 5.41
CA SER A 230 -19.20 -10.65 4.64
C SER A 230 -18.71 -9.21 4.63
N ILE A 231 -19.61 -8.21 4.67
CA ILE A 231 -19.24 -6.80 4.66
C ILE A 231 -18.74 -6.36 6.05
N ARG A 232 -17.52 -5.82 6.08
CA ARG A 232 -16.92 -5.30 7.31
C ARG A 232 -17.28 -3.82 7.47
N PHE A 233 -18.52 -3.55 7.92
CA PHE A 233 -19.06 -2.18 8.03
C PHE A 233 -18.21 -1.23 8.88
N ASN A 234 -17.54 -1.74 9.92
CA ASN A 234 -16.66 -0.99 10.81
C ASN A 234 -15.37 -0.49 10.13
N ARG A 235 -15.09 -0.93 8.91
CA ARG A 235 -13.93 -0.51 8.11
C ARG A 235 -14.30 0.52 7.04
N ILE A 236 -15.59 0.68 6.72
CA ILE A 236 -16.05 1.62 5.70
C ILE A 236 -15.81 3.05 6.17
N LEU A 237 -15.26 3.92 5.29
CA LEU A 237 -14.85 5.30 5.55
C LEU A 237 -13.74 5.45 6.61
N LYS A 238 -13.01 4.39 6.91
CA LYS A 238 -11.86 4.45 7.81
C LYS A 238 -10.66 5.06 7.10
N PHE A 239 -10.09 6.12 7.69
CA PHE A 239 -8.85 6.72 7.21
C PHE A 239 -7.66 5.79 7.46
N ILE A 240 -6.75 5.72 6.49
CA ILE A 240 -5.52 4.93 6.57
C ILE A 240 -4.45 5.81 7.22
N LYS A 241 -3.87 5.29 8.31
CA LYS A 241 -2.84 5.96 9.12
C LYS A 241 -1.46 5.36 8.89
#